data_37a0acd70199b25973cc83a314d9d51d
#
_entry.id   37a0acd70199b25973cc83a314d9d51d
#
_cell.length_a   1.000
_cell.length_b   1.000
_cell.length_c   1.000
_cell.angle_alpha   90.00
_cell.angle_beta   90.00
_cell.angle_gamma   90.00
#
_symmetry.space_group_name_H-M   'P 1'
#
loop_
_entity.id
_entity.type
_entity.pdbx_description
1 polymer ?
#
loop_
_entity_poly.entity_id
_entity_poly.type
_entity_poly.pdbx_seq_one_letter_code
_entity_poly.pdbx_strand_id
1 'polypeptide(L)'
;RETVSDVRQGSYAMHTGSSEIAAGNNELSSRTEQQAAALAQTAASMEQLTATVSQNADNARQASDLSKQAAMTAKKGGDQASHVASTMQEIATSSQKIGDIISVIDGIAFQTNILALNAAVEAARAGEQGRGFAVVAGEVRNLASRSANAAKEIKGLIEEAVSRVQQGSALVDTAAQTMHEIVTSVTRVNDIMGEIASASDEQRRGIEQVAQAVTQMDQVTQQNASLVEEAAAATDQLANHADHLTGLVAVFNVKEHVEAVTEVGRSQAVPVGT
;
A
#
# COMPACT_ATOMS: atom_id res chain seq x y z
N ARG A 1 72.46 36.49 -25.64
CA ARG A 1 71.95 35.48 -26.59
C ARG A 1 71.18 34.39 -25.82
N GLU A 2 71.73 33.89 -24.73
CA GLU A 2 71.12 32.87 -23.85
C GLU A 2 69.77 33.36 -23.30
N THR A 3 69.69 34.55 -22.75
CA THR A 3 68.46 35.15 -22.23
C THR A 3 67.34 35.26 -23.28
N VAL A 4 67.68 35.59 -24.55
CA VAL A 4 66.69 35.66 -25.64
C VAL A 4 66.17 34.29 -26.03
N SER A 5 67.03 33.26 -26.02
CA SER A 5 66.63 31.86 -26.22
C SER A 5 65.71 31.37 -25.12
N ASP A 6 66.05 31.65 -23.87
CA ASP A 6 65.26 31.28 -22.69
C ASP A 6 63.85 31.92 -22.69
N VAL A 7 63.80 33.23 -23.05
CA VAL A 7 62.51 33.94 -23.18
C VAL A 7 61.66 33.35 -24.28
N ARG A 8 62.24 33.00 -25.44
CA ARG A 8 61.56 32.39 -26.56
C ARG A 8 61.01 30.99 -26.17
N GLN A 9 61.82 30.16 -25.51
CA GLN A 9 61.43 28.86 -25.05
C GLN A 9 60.32 28.97 -23.99
N GLY A 10 60.41 29.91 -23.02
CA GLY A 10 59.40 30.21 -22.04
C GLY A 10 58.05 30.62 -22.66
N SER A 11 58.13 31.52 -23.70
CA SER A 11 56.92 31.94 -24.42
C SER A 11 56.21 30.80 -25.15
N TYR A 12 56.98 29.91 -25.82
CA TYR A 12 56.40 28.72 -26.44
C TYR A 12 55.77 27.79 -25.42
N ALA A 13 56.41 27.54 -24.28
CA ALA A 13 55.86 26.75 -23.20
C ALA A 13 54.56 27.35 -22.62
N MET A 14 54.55 28.70 -22.46
CA MET A 14 53.38 29.45 -22.01
C MET A 14 52.22 29.33 -23.01
N HIS A 15 52.50 29.49 -24.32
CA HIS A 15 51.46 29.33 -25.36
C HIS A 15 50.88 27.93 -25.37
N THR A 16 51.72 26.90 -25.29
CA THR A 16 51.27 25.50 -25.24
C THR A 16 50.43 25.26 -23.99
N GLY A 17 50.88 25.66 -22.82
CA GLY A 17 50.15 25.50 -21.59
C GLY A 17 48.79 26.26 -21.57
N SER A 18 48.77 27.46 -22.18
CA SER A 18 47.52 28.23 -22.33
C SER A 18 46.54 27.48 -23.26
N SER A 19 47.02 26.90 -24.34
CA SER A 19 46.16 26.07 -25.25
C SER A 19 45.59 24.84 -24.55
N GLU A 20 46.37 24.16 -23.75
CA GLU A 20 45.91 23.01 -22.95
C GLU A 20 44.88 23.43 -21.90
N ILE A 21 45.12 24.55 -21.21
CA ILE A 21 44.15 25.12 -20.23
C ILE A 21 42.83 25.50 -20.94
N ALA A 22 42.92 26.14 -22.13
CA ALA A 22 41.74 26.50 -22.93
C ALA A 22 40.91 25.26 -23.31
N ALA A 23 41.58 24.18 -23.75
CA ALA A 23 40.92 22.91 -24.09
C ALA A 23 40.24 22.29 -22.85
N GLY A 24 40.91 22.23 -21.70
CA GLY A 24 40.36 21.74 -20.45
C GLY A 24 39.18 22.60 -19.94
N ASN A 25 39.27 23.91 -20.14
CA ASN A 25 38.22 24.87 -19.73
C ASN A 25 36.97 24.70 -20.61
N ASN A 26 37.09 24.45 -21.91
CA ASN A 26 35.97 24.14 -22.78
C ASN A 26 35.31 22.83 -22.39
N GLU A 27 36.06 21.81 -22.01
CA GLU A 27 35.50 20.59 -21.47
C GLU A 27 34.74 20.82 -20.16
N LEU A 28 35.32 21.61 -19.24
CA LEU A 28 34.68 21.97 -17.98
C LEU A 28 33.39 22.76 -18.21
N SER A 29 33.38 23.69 -19.19
CA SER A 29 32.14 24.38 -19.63
C SER A 29 31.04 23.41 -20.03
N SER A 30 31.34 22.50 -20.94
CA SER A 30 30.39 21.50 -21.42
C SER A 30 29.86 20.61 -20.29
N ARG A 31 30.72 20.18 -19.37
CA ARG A 31 30.31 19.41 -18.20
C ARG A 31 29.45 20.22 -17.23
N THR A 32 29.73 21.50 -17.05
CA THR A 32 28.97 22.42 -16.22
C THR A 32 27.55 22.61 -16.78
N GLU A 33 27.42 22.80 -18.10
CA GLU A 33 26.11 22.88 -18.79
C GLU A 33 25.32 21.57 -18.64
N GLN A 34 25.98 20.40 -18.85
CA GLN A 34 25.36 19.12 -18.67
C GLN A 34 24.89 18.91 -17.21
N GLN A 35 25.69 19.35 -16.24
CA GLN A 35 25.35 19.28 -14.83
C GLN A 35 24.13 20.18 -14.50
N ALA A 36 24.09 21.42 -15.04
CA ALA A 36 22.94 22.31 -14.90
C ALA A 36 21.64 21.68 -15.44
N ALA A 37 21.71 21.08 -16.65
CA ALA A 37 20.56 20.37 -17.21
C ALA A 37 20.10 19.19 -16.35
N ALA A 38 21.03 18.38 -15.83
CA ALA A 38 20.73 17.26 -14.94
C ALA A 38 20.12 17.70 -13.60
N LEU A 39 20.62 18.82 -13.04
CA LEU A 39 20.04 19.42 -11.83
C LEU A 39 18.63 19.93 -12.06
N ALA A 40 18.36 20.61 -13.18
CA ALA A 40 17.01 21.06 -13.54
C ALA A 40 16.04 19.88 -13.65
N GLN A 41 16.46 18.80 -14.30
CA GLN A 41 15.63 17.58 -14.37
C GLN A 41 15.42 16.94 -12.99
N THR A 42 16.47 16.93 -12.14
CA THR A 42 16.37 16.41 -10.78
C THR A 42 15.39 17.24 -9.95
N ALA A 43 15.47 18.59 -10.04
CA ALA A 43 14.55 19.50 -9.34
C ALA A 43 13.08 19.26 -9.76
N ALA A 44 12.80 19.13 -11.06
CA ALA A 44 11.47 18.81 -11.57
C ALA A 44 10.97 17.44 -11.06
N SER A 45 11.85 16.44 -11.00
CA SER A 45 11.52 15.12 -10.44
C SER A 45 11.23 15.19 -8.94
N MET A 46 11.94 16.02 -8.19
CA MET A 46 11.71 16.23 -6.76
C MET A 46 10.38 16.92 -6.48
N GLU A 47 9.97 17.89 -7.31
CA GLU A 47 8.64 18.51 -7.23
C GLU A 47 7.53 17.47 -7.46
N GLN A 48 7.68 16.64 -8.48
CA GLN A 48 6.72 15.57 -8.76
C GLN A 48 6.67 14.53 -7.63
N LEU A 49 7.82 14.15 -7.07
CA LEU A 49 7.88 13.25 -5.90
C LEU A 49 7.19 13.88 -4.68
N THR A 50 7.43 15.17 -4.41
CA THR A 50 6.77 15.89 -3.31
C THR A 50 5.25 15.86 -3.46
N ALA A 51 4.73 16.14 -4.65
CA ALA A 51 3.31 16.08 -4.94
C ALA A 51 2.73 14.67 -4.75
N THR A 52 3.44 13.65 -5.25
CA THR A 52 3.04 12.24 -5.14
C THR A 52 3.01 11.77 -3.67
N VAL A 53 4.04 12.11 -2.90
CA VAL A 53 4.13 11.73 -1.48
C VAL A 53 3.05 12.44 -0.66
N SER A 54 2.77 13.72 -0.95
CA SER A 54 1.67 14.45 -0.32
C SER A 54 0.32 13.80 -0.63
N GLN A 55 0.09 13.43 -1.89
CA GLN A 55 -1.12 12.72 -2.30
C GLN A 55 -1.24 11.34 -1.61
N ASN A 56 -0.14 10.61 -1.43
CA ASN A 56 -0.14 9.34 -0.71
C ASN A 56 -0.54 9.52 0.76
N ALA A 57 -0.02 10.55 1.44
CA ALA A 57 -0.42 10.87 2.81
C ALA A 57 -1.92 11.19 2.91
N ASP A 58 -2.46 11.97 1.98
CA ASP A 58 -3.88 12.32 1.97
C ASP A 58 -4.77 11.11 1.64
N ASN A 59 -4.36 10.28 0.68
CA ASN A 59 -5.05 9.02 0.36
C ASN A 59 -5.07 8.06 1.57
N ALA A 60 -3.96 7.97 2.30
CA ALA A 60 -3.88 7.15 3.49
C ALA A 60 -4.83 7.66 4.60
N ARG A 61 -4.92 8.97 4.81
CA ARG A 61 -5.87 9.58 5.75
C ARG A 61 -7.32 9.32 5.35
N GLN A 62 -7.66 9.49 4.07
CA GLN A 62 -8.99 9.17 3.56
C GLN A 62 -9.34 7.70 3.71
N ALA A 63 -8.41 6.79 3.41
CA ALA A 63 -8.60 5.35 3.57
C ALA A 63 -8.77 4.98 5.06
N SER A 64 -8.04 5.63 5.98
CA SER A 64 -8.22 5.49 7.43
C SER A 64 -9.63 5.87 7.86
N ASP A 65 -10.15 7.00 7.38
CA ASP A 65 -11.50 7.45 7.75
C ASP A 65 -12.59 6.54 7.17
N LEU A 66 -12.42 6.04 5.95
CA LEU A 66 -13.32 5.06 5.35
C LEU A 66 -13.29 3.73 6.12
N SER A 67 -12.10 3.31 6.55
CA SER A 67 -11.93 2.11 7.39
C SER A 67 -12.66 2.25 8.73
N LYS A 68 -12.57 3.40 9.41
CA LYS A 68 -13.33 3.68 10.64
C LYS A 68 -14.85 3.58 10.41
N GLN A 69 -15.35 4.14 9.31
CA GLN A 69 -16.78 4.06 8.96
C GLN A 69 -17.20 2.61 8.68
N ALA A 70 -16.37 1.84 7.96
CA ALA A 70 -16.62 0.43 7.69
C ALA A 70 -16.66 -0.40 8.99
N ALA A 71 -15.71 -0.17 9.91
CA ALA A 71 -15.68 -0.81 11.22
C ALA A 71 -16.93 -0.50 12.05
N MET A 72 -17.38 0.76 12.07
CA MET A 72 -18.62 1.15 12.74
C MET A 72 -19.84 0.48 12.14
N THR A 73 -19.89 0.36 10.81
CA THR A 73 -21.00 -0.30 10.11
C THR A 73 -21.02 -1.80 10.39
N ALA A 74 -19.87 -2.45 10.35
CA ALA A 74 -19.74 -3.87 10.68
C ALA A 74 -20.10 -4.15 12.15
N LYS A 75 -19.67 -3.29 13.08
CA LYS A 75 -20.06 -3.37 14.49
C LYS A 75 -21.58 -3.29 14.66
N LYS A 76 -22.21 -2.30 14.03
CA LYS A 76 -23.68 -2.18 14.03
C LYS A 76 -24.37 -3.42 13.45
N GLY A 77 -23.83 -3.99 12.38
CA GLY A 77 -24.30 -5.25 11.81
C GLY A 77 -24.21 -6.42 12.80
N GLY A 78 -23.11 -6.53 13.52
CA GLY A 78 -22.89 -7.51 14.58
C GLY A 78 -23.88 -7.34 15.75
N ASP A 79 -24.09 -6.10 16.20
CA ASP A 79 -25.06 -5.80 17.27
C ASP A 79 -26.49 -6.18 16.85
N GLN A 80 -26.87 -5.91 15.58
CA GLN A 80 -28.16 -6.32 15.02
C GLN A 80 -28.30 -7.84 14.93
N ALA A 81 -27.25 -8.54 14.46
CA ALA A 81 -27.24 -9.99 14.44
C ALA A 81 -27.45 -10.58 15.84
N SER A 82 -26.76 -10.07 16.85
CA SER A 82 -26.94 -10.47 18.26
C SER A 82 -28.37 -10.25 18.75
N HIS A 83 -29.01 -9.14 18.38
CA HIS A 83 -30.41 -8.89 18.70
C HIS A 83 -31.36 -9.88 18.03
N VAL A 84 -31.11 -10.22 16.75
CA VAL A 84 -31.88 -11.24 16.03
C VAL A 84 -31.71 -12.60 16.70
N ALA A 85 -30.49 -13.00 17.10
CA ALA A 85 -30.24 -14.24 17.84
C ALA A 85 -31.06 -14.31 19.15
N SER A 86 -31.10 -13.21 19.92
CA SER A 86 -31.93 -13.11 21.13
C SER A 86 -33.43 -13.33 20.81
N THR A 87 -33.93 -12.68 19.76
CA THR A 87 -35.32 -12.83 19.32
C THR A 87 -35.65 -14.27 18.89
N MET A 88 -34.71 -14.93 18.17
CA MET A 88 -34.86 -16.34 17.81
C MET A 88 -34.93 -17.25 19.05
N GLN A 89 -34.15 -16.97 20.08
CA GLN A 89 -34.20 -17.70 21.34
C GLN A 89 -35.56 -17.53 22.06
N GLU A 90 -36.12 -16.32 22.03
CA GLU A 90 -37.45 -16.05 22.58
C GLU A 90 -38.54 -16.81 21.80
N ILE A 91 -38.45 -16.85 20.48
CA ILE A 91 -39.35 -17.61 19.62
C ILE A 91 -39.25 -19.11 19.93
N ALA A 92 -38.01 -19.64 20.04
CA ALA A 92 -37.80 -21.05 20.41
C ALA A 92 -38.45 -21.38 21.76
N THR A 93 -38.26 -20.54 22.75
CA THR A 93 -38.85 -20.68 24.11
C THR A 93 -40.38 -20.64 24.07
N SER A 94 -40.93 -19.70 23.29
CA SER A 94 -42.39 -19.59 23.11
C SER A 94 -42.98 -20.82 22.38
N SER A 95 -42.31 -21.28 21.34
CA SER A 95 -42.70 -22.47 20.59
C SER A 95 -42.67 -23.73 21.47
N GLN A 96 -41.67 -23.86 22.33
CA GLN A 96 -41.62 -24.96 23.30
C GLN A 96 -42.84 -24.93 24.26
N LYS A 97 -43.22 -23.77 24.77
CA LYS A 97 -44.44 -23.63 25.61
C LYS A 97 -45.68 -24.01 24.85
N ILE A 98 -45.78 -23.65 23.58
CA ILE A 98 -46.91 -24.10 22.74
C ILE A 98 -46.93 -25.65 22.61
N GLY A 99 -45.76 -26.27 22.40
CA GLY A 99 -45.62 -27.73 22.38
C GLY A 99 -46.10 -28.40 23.67
N ASP A 100 -45.81 -27.78 24.84
CA ASP A 100 -46.26 -28.26 26.12
C ASP A 100 -47.83 -28.17 26.25
N ILE A 101 -48.40 -27.03 25.81
CA ILE A 101 -49.88 -26.87 25.76
C ILE A 101 -50.54 -27.90 24.87
N ILE A 102 -49.98 -28.13 23.67
CA ILE A 102 -50.49 -29.16 22.74
C ILE A 102 -50.42 -30.56 23.36
N SER A 103 -49.39 -30.86 24.13
CA SER A 103 -49.27 -32.09 24.87
C SER A 103 -50.36 -32.26 25.92
N VAL A 104 -50.76 -31.18 26.59
CA VAL A 104 -51.91 -31.17 27.52
C VAL A 104 -53.22 -31.36 26.78
N ILE A 105 -53.41 -30.76 25.58
CA ILE A 105 -54.62 -30.93 24.75
C ILE A 105 -54.74 -32.37 24.28
N ASP A 106 -53.63 -33.01 23.84
CA ASP A 106 -53.65 -34.44 23.47
C ASP A 106 -54.04 -35.32 24.66
N GLY A 107 -53.52 -35.00 25.88
CA GLY A 107 -53.90 -35.65 27.12
C GLY A 107 -55.41 -35.50 27.45
N ILE A 108 -55.97 -34.29 27.28
CA ILE A 108 -57.40 -34.04 27.46
C ILE A 108 -58.24 -34.80 26.44
N ALA A 109 -57.81 -34.85 25.16
CA ALA A 109 -58.44 -35.60 24.12
C ALA A 109 -58.47 -37.10 24.45
N PHE A 110 -57.33 -37.63 24.94
CA PHE A 110 -57.26 -39.02 25.39
C PHE A 110 -58.21 -39.30 26.56
N GLN A 111 -58.24 -38.45 27.59
CA GLN A 111 -59.15 -38.58 28.74
C GLN A 111 -60.61 -38.51 28.28
N THR A 112 -60.95 -37.58 27.39
CA THR A 112 -62.30 -37.43 26.82
C THR A 112 -62.71 -38.67 26.04
N ASN A 113 -61.77 -39.27 25.27
CA ASN A 113 -62.01 -40.53 24.55
C ASN A 113 -62.33 -41.69 25.53
N ILE A 114 -61.61 -41.79 26.65
CA ILE A 114 -61.86 -42.82 27.67
C ILE A 114 -63.19 -42.53 28.39
N LEU A 115 -63.53 -41.30 28.71
CA LEU A 115 -64.85 -40.95 29.30
C LEU A 115 -66.01 -41.26 28.39
N ALA A 116 -65.84 -40.96 27.09
CA ALA A 116 -66.87 -41.34 26.06
C ALA A 116 -67.03 -42.84 25.88
N LEU A 117 -65.94 -43.61 25.95
CA LEU A 117 -65.95 -45.02 25.91
C LEU A 117 -66.74 -45.62 27.12
N ASN A 118 -66.44 -45.11 28.34
CA ASN A 118 -67.15 -45.52 29.56
C ASN A 118 -68.67 -45.22 29.47
N ALA A 119 -69.00 -44.01 28.95
CA ALA A 119 -70.40 -43.60 28.76
C ALA A 119 -71.10 -44.51 27.69
N ALA A 120 -70.42 -44.88 26.61
CA ALA A 120 -70.96 -45.77 25.63
C ALA A 120 -71.23 -47.17 26.19
N VAL A 121 -70.36 -47.70 27.03
CA VAL A 121 -70.51 -48.98 27.72
C VAL A 121 -71.68 -48.92 28.67
N GLU A 122 -71.87 -47.86 29.48
CA GLU A 122 -72.99 -47.73 30.41
C GLU A 122 -74.32 -47.54 29.66
N ALA A 123 -74.32 -46.82 28.54
CA ALA A 123 -75.46 -46.66 27.68
C ALA A 123 -75.90 -48.02 27.05
N ALA A 124 -74.95 -48.85 26.67
CA ALA A 124 -75.24 -50.23 26.21
C ALA A 124 -75.83 -51.12 27.32
N ARG A 125 -75.40 -50.90 28.55
CA ARG A 125 -75.93 -51.63 29.74
C ARG A 125 -77.34 -51.23 30.09
N ALA A 126 -77.78 -50.00 29.77
CA ALA A 126 -79.15 -49.50 30.00
C ALA A 126 -80.14 -49.99 28.91
N GLY A 127 -79.71 -50.76 27.90
CA GLY A 127 -80.59 -51.36 26.86
C GLY A 127 -81.25 -50.26 26.02
N GLU A 128 -82.53 -50.49 25.66
CA GLU A 128 -83.34 -49.59 24.79
C GLU A 128 -83.39 -48.13 25.36
N GLN A 129 -83.35 -47.95 26.69
CA GLN A 129 -83.38 -46.63 27.33
C GLN A 129 -82.05 -45.83 27.17
N GLY A 130 -80.98 -46.54 26.87
CA GLY A 130 -79.65 -45.91 26.69
C GLY A 130 -79.33 -45.52 25.24
N ARG A 131 -80.12 -45.77 24.24
CA ARG A 131 -79.84 -45.61 22.79
C ARG A 131 -79.43 -44.14 22.46
N GLY A 132 -80.16 -43.20 22.98
CA GLY A 132 -79.81 -41.73 22.77
C GLY A 132 -78.47 -41.36 23.35
N PHE A 133 -78.09 -41.86 24.55
CA PHE A 133 -76.79 -41.64 25.19
C PHE A 133 -75.64 -42.35 24.43
N ALA A 134 -75.89 -43.54 23.84
CA ALA A 134 -74.91 -44.26 23.03
C ALA A 134 -74.47 -43.44 21.78
N VAL A 135 -75.44 -42.80 21.09
CA VAL A 135 -75.18 -41.95 19.93
C VAL A 135 -74.30 -40.72 20.34
N VAL A 136 -74.64 -40.05 21.42
CA VAL A 136 -73.85 -38.87 21.95
C VAL A 136 -72.46 -39.33 22.37
N ALA A 137 -72.33 -40.44 23.08
CA ALA A 137 -71.04 -40.99 23.48
C ALA A 137 -70.16 -41.31 22.26
N GLY A 138 -70.77 -41.88 21.19
CA GLY A 138 -70.09 -42.17 19.91
C GLY A 138 -69.58 -40.86 19.25
N GLU A 139 -70.40 -39.83 19.23
CA GLU A 139 -69.96 -38.47 18.67
C GLU A 139 -68.86 -37.82 19.45
N VAL A 140 -68.97 -37.85 20.82
CA VAL A 140 -67.89 -37.30 21.71
C VAL A 140 -66.60 -38.07 21.51
N ARG A 141 -66.65 -39.40 21.33
CA ARG A 141 -65.48 -40.21 21.06
C ARG A 141 -64.84 -39.86 19.72
N ASN A 142 -65.64 -39.67 18.67
CA ASN A 142 -65.16 -39.21 17.36
C ASN A 142 -64.50 -37.85 17.47
N LEU A 143 -65.11 -36.89 18.16
CA LEU A 143 -64.55 -35.58 18.36
C LEU A 143 -63.23 -35.66 19.14
N ALA A 144 -63.15 -36.46 20.19
CA ALA A 144 -61.90 -36.68 20.94
C ALA A 144 -60.78 -37.27 20.06
N SER A 145 -61.11 -38.27 19.23
CA SER A 145 -60.12 -38.81 18.27
C SER A 145 -59.64 -37.81 17.24
N ARG A 146 -60.53 -36.95 16.70
CA ARG A 146 -60.19 -35.87 15.79
C ARG A 146 -59.33 -34.81 16.50
N SER A 147 -59.64 -34.48 17.74
CA SER A 147 -58.83 -33.53 18.54
C SER A 147 -57.41 -34.06 18.80
N ALA A 148 -57.27 -35.35 19.14
CA ALA A 148 -55.96 -35.97 19.34
C ALA A 148 -55.10 -35.96 18.06
N ASN A 149 -55.75 -36.28 16.90
CA ASN A 149 -55.07 -36.25 15.62
C ASN A 149 -54.62 -34.82 15.28
N ALA A 150 -55.46 -33.78 15.46
CA ALA A 150 -55.11 -32.41 15.24
C ALA A 150 -53.98 -31.95 16.19
N ALA A 151 -54.02 -32.36 17.46
CA ALA A 151 -52.96 -32.06 18.43
C ALA A 151 -51.60 -32.67 17.97
N LYS A 152 -51.58 -33.90 17.48
CA LYS A 152 -50.37 -34.53 16.94
C LYS A 152 -49.83 -33.81 15.73
N GLU A 153 -50.67 -33.37 14.80
CA GLU A 153 -50.29 -32.61 13.63
C GLU A 153 -49.70 -31.27 14.04
N ILE A 154 -50.33 -30.54 14.93
CA ILE A 154 -49.80 -29.26 15.45
C ILE A 154 -48.47 -29.49 16.16
N LYS A 155 -48.32 -30.53 16.98
CA LYS A 155 -47.06 -30.88 17.63
C LYS A 155 -45.94 -31.06 16.63
N GLY A 156 -46.15 -31.77 15.54
CA GLY A 156 -45.19 -31.95 14.46
C GLY A 156 -44.77 -30.61 13.83
N LEU A 157 -45.74 -29.71 13.57
CA LEU A 157 -45.45 -28.37 13.03
C LEU A 157 -44.62 -27.51 14.01
N ILE A 158 -44.91 -27.62 15.30
CA ILE A 158 -44.14 -26.89 16.32
C ILE A 158 -42.72 -27.45 16.44
N GLU A 159 -42.53 -28.75 16.43
CA GLU A 159 -41.19 -29.37 16.44
C GLU A 159 -40.35 -28.95 15.22
N GLU A 160 -40.99 -28.93 14.03
CA GLU A 160 -40.34 -28.42 12.81
C GLU A 160 -40.00 -26.93 12.93
N ALA A 161 -40.91 -26.10 13.46
CA ALA A 161 -40.68 -24.67 13.68
C ALA A 161 -39.52 -24.42 14.65
N VAL A 162 -39.42 -25.15 15.77
CA VAL A 162 -38.29 -25.07 16.71
C VAL A 162 -36.97 -25.43 16.03
N SER A 163 -36.98 -26.51 15.24
CA SER A 163 -35.78 -26.93 14.49
C SER A 163 -35.31 -25.84 13.50
N ARG A 164 -36.23 -25.23 12.75
CA ARG A 164 -35.92 -24.12 11.83
C ARG A 164 -35.41 -22.89 12.55
N VAL A 165 -35.97 -22.55 13.70
CA VAL A 165 -35.52 -21.42 14.54
C VAL A 165 -34.09 -21.66 15.07
N GLN A 166 -33.79 -22.91 15.52
CA GLN A 166 -32.45 -23.27 15.95
C GLN A 166 -31.41 -23.16 14.82
N GLN A 167 -31.76 -23.63 13.62
CA GLN A 167 -30.92 -23.48 12.44
C GLN A 167 -30.71 -22.00 12.08
N GLY A 168 -31.75 -21.19 12.15
CA GLY A 168 -31.68 -19.74 11.92
C GLY A 168 -30.80 -19.06 12.94
N SER A 169 -30.90 -19.43 14.22
CA SER A 169 -30.03 -18.90 15.28
C SER A 169 -28.55 -19.19 15.03
N ALA A 170 -28.20 -20.40 14.63
CA ALA A 170 -26.82 -20.78 14.30
C ALA A 170 -26.25 -19.99 13.12
N LEU A 171 -27.08 -19.71 12.11
CA LEU A 171 -26.68 -18.87 10.97
C LEU A 171 -26.44 -17.42 11.39
N VAL A 172 -27.27 -16.91 12.27
CA VAL A 172 -27.14 -15.52 12.81
C VAL A 172 -25.89 -15.40 13.68
N ASP A 173 -25.59 -16.40 14.52
CA ASP A 173 -24.35 -16.43 15.30
C ASP A 173 -23.11 -16.43 14.41
N THR A 174 -23.14 -17.21 13.32
CA THR A 174 -22.06 -17.20 12.32
C THR A 174 -21.93 -15.83 11.66
N ALA A 175 -23.04 -15.16 11.35
CA ALA A 175 -23.03 -13.81 10.78
C ALA A 175 -22.43 -12.79 11.77
N ALA A 176 -22.80 -12.87 13.06
CA ALA A 176 -22.23 -12.02 14.10
C ALA A 176 -20.70 -12.20 14.24
N GLN A 177 -20.24 -13.47 14.20
CA GLN A 177 -18.82 -13.79 14.24
C GLN A 177 -18.09 -13.19 13.01
N THR A 178 -18.66 -13.34 11.81
CA THR A 178 -18.11 -12.77 10.58
C THR A 178 -18.01 -11.24 10.67
N MET A 179 -19.01 -10.57 11.23
CA MET A 179 -18.96 -9.13 11.45
C MET A 179 -17.82 -8.73 12.41
N HIS A 180 -17.58 -9.52 13.44
CA HIS A 180 -16.45 -9.29 14.35
C HIS A 180 -15.09 -9.45 13.66
N GLU A 181 -14.94 -10.44 12.79
CA GLU A 181 -13.73 -10.64 11.99
C GLU A 181 -13.49 -9.48 11.02
N ILE A 182 -14.57 -8.94 10.41
CA ILE A 182 -14.51 -7.74 9.57
C ILE A 182 -14.01 -6.55 10.38
N VAL A 183 -14.54 -6.30 11.58
CA VAL A 183 -14.09 -5.21 12.46
C VAL A 183 -12.60 -5.33 12.75
N THR A 184 -12.13 -6.54 13.10
CA THR A 184 -10.71 -6.80 13.38
C THR A 184 -9.84 -6.52 12.16
N SER A 185 -10.24 -7.00 10.99
CA SER A 185 -9.50 -6.83 9.73
C SER A 185 -9.43 -5.37 9.31
N VAL A 186 -10.54 -4.64 9.42
CA VAL A 186 -10.63 -3.21 9.07
C VAL A 186 -9.84 -2.35 10.07
N THR A 187 -9.81 -2.72 11.35
CA THR A 187 -8.96 -2.04 12.35
C THR A 187 -7.48 -2.16 11.95
N ARG A 188 -7.05 -3.36 11.53
CA ARG A 188 -5.68 -3.56 11.04
C ARG A 188 -5.37 -2.73 9.78
N VAL A 189 -6.32 -2.59 8.87
CA VAL A 189 -6.18 -1.70 7.70
C VAL A 189 -6.00 -0.25 8.15
N ASN A 190 -6.79 0.19 9.14
CA ASN A 190 -6.66 1.54 9.69
C ASN A 190 -5.27 1.80 10.29
N ASP A 191 -4.69 0.84 11.01
CA ASP A 191 -3.35 0.95 11.58
C ASP A 191 -2.29 1.06 10.47
N ILE A 192 -2.38 0.23 9.43
CA ILE A 192 -1.49 0.30 8.26
C ILE A 192 -1.60 1.67 7.55
N MET A 193 -2.80 2.21 7.41
CA MET A 193 -2.99 3.55 6.83
C MET A 193 -2.34 4.64 7.68
N GLY A 194 -2.37 4.51 9.00
CA GLY A 194 -1.66 5.39 9.94
C GLY A 194 -0.13 5.33 9.73
N GLU A 195 0.42 4.14 9.57
CA GLU A 195 1.84 3.95 9.28
C GLU A 195 2.23 4.55 7.93
N ILE A 196 1.42 4.34 6.87
CA ILE A 196 1.65 4.92 5.53
C ILE A 196 1.63 6.45 5.58
N ALA A 197 0.67 7.04 6.28
CA ALA A 197 0.60 8.50 6.43
C ALA A 197 1.83 9.05 7.14
N SER A 198 2.28 8.40 8.22
CA SER A 198 3.49 8.79 8.97
C SER A 198 4.76 8.63 8.13
N ALA A 199 4.91 7.52 7.40
CA ALA A 199 6.04 7.28 6.50
C ALA A 199 6.07 8.30 5.35
N SER A 200 4.91 8.68 4.80
CA SER A 200 4.79 9.71 3.77
C SER A 200 5.19 11.08 4.30
N ASP A 201 4.82 11.44 5.53
CA ASP A 201 5.26 12.69 6.16
C ASP A 201 6.79 12.70 6.42
N GLU A 202 7.39 11.56 6.73
CA GLU A 202 8.84 11.42 6.86
C GLU A 202 9.54 11.52 5.50
N GLN A 203 9.01 10.85 4.47
CA GLN A 203 9.50 10.97 3.10
C GLN A 203 9.47 12.42 2.60
N ARG A 204 8.39 13.17 2.86
CA ARG A 204 8.29 14.58 2.50
C ARG A 204 9.41 15.41 3.11
N ARG A 205 9.73 15.20 4.40
CA ARG A 205 10.86 15.88 5.07
C ARG A 205 12.20 15.50 4.45
N GLY A 206 12.39 14.21 4.11
CA GLY A 206 13.60 13.77 3.41
C GLY A 206 13.73 14.40 2.03
N ILE A 207 12.64 14.50 1.27
CA ILE A 207 12.61 15.16 -0.04
C ILE A 207 12.96 16.66 0.08
N GLU A 208 12.44 17.35 1.10
CA GLU A 208 12.78 18.75 1.37
C GLU A 208 14.29 18.95 1.61
N GLN A 209 14.94 18.03 2.34
CA GLN A 209 16.38 18.05 2.55
C GLN A 209 17.16 17.83 1.24
N VAL A 210 16.71 16.88 0.41
CA VAL A 210 17.33 16.65 -0.91
C VAL A 210 17.15 17.87 -1.82
N ALA A 211 15.97 18.50 -1.82
CA ALA A 211 15.72 19.73 -2.59
C ALA A 211 16.66 20.89 -2.18
N GLN A 212 16.94 21.03 -0.87
CA GLN A 212 17.93 21.99 -0.39
C GLN A 212 19.34 21.66 -0.91
N ALA A 213 19.74 20.40 -0.90
CA ALA A 213 21.04 19.98 -1.44
C ALA A 213 21.15 20.24 -2.95
N VAL A 214 20.08 19.98 -3.72
CA VAL A 214 20.00 20.29 -5.16
C VAL A 214 20.14 21.80 -5.39
N THR A 215 19.48 22.63 -4.59
CA THR A 215 19.63 24.10 -4.67
C THR A 215 21.09 24.54 -4.41
N GLN A 216 21.75 23.92 -3.45
CA GLN A 216 23.16 24.20 -3.17
C GLN A 216 24.07 23.74 -4.32
N MET A 217 23.80 22.58 -4.94
CA MET A 217 24.52 22.13 -6.12
C MET A 217 24.31 23.06 -7.31
N ASP A 218 23.11 23.63 -7.49
CA ASP A 218 22.85 24.62 -8.53
C ASP A 218 23.71 25.87 -8.34
N GLN A 219 23.80 26.38 -7.10
CA GLN A 219 24.69 27.51 -6.80
C GLN A 219 26.17 27.22 -7.14
N VAL A 220 26.66 26.01 -6.79
CA VAL A 220 28.04 25.60 -7.13
C VAL A 220 28.20 25.49 -8.65
N THR A 221 27.19 24.98 -9.36
CA THR A 221 27.22 24.88 -10.82
C THR A 221 27.27 26.27 -11.48
N GLN A 222 26.50 27.21 -10.98
CA GLN A 222 26.54 28.61 -11.45
C GLN A 222 27.92 29.29 -11.15
N GLN A 223 28.49 29.03 -9.96
CA GLN A 223 29.85 29.47 -9.64
C GLN A 223 30.90 28.86 -10.58
N ASN A 224 30.77 27.56 -10.89
CA ASN A 224 31.65 26.89 -11.85
C ASN A 224 31.56 27.54 -13.24
N ALA A 225 30.35 27.87 -13.71
CA ALA A 225 30.16 28.58 -14.97
C ALA A 225 30.88 29.93 -14.98
N SER A 226 30.76 30.71 -13.90
CA SER A 226 31.49 31.99 -13.75
C SER A 226 33.02 31.78 -13.73
N LEU A 227 33.49 30.76 -13.02
CA LEU A 227 34.93 30.43 -12.97
C LEU A 227 35.48 30.01 -14.32
N VAL A 228 34.67 29.28 -15.12
CA VAL A 228 35.00 28.88 -16.49
C VAL A 228 35.18 30.13 -17.38
N GLU A 229 34.27 31.11 -17.28
CA GLU A 229 34.39 32.36 -18.01
C GLU A 229 35.64 33.16 -17.60
N GLU A 230 35.91 33.28 -16.31
CA GLU A 230 37.11 33.96 -15.80
C GLU A 230 38.39 33.25 -16.23
N ALA A 231 38.41 31.90 -16.17
CA ALA A 231 39.56 31.11 -16.59
C ALA A 231 39.79 31.23 -18.11
N ALA A 232 38.72 31.27 -18.93
CA ALA A 232 38.82 31.51 -20.37
C ALA A 232 39.48 32.88 -20.67
N ALA A 233 39.01 33.93 -20.02
CA ALA A 233 39.57 35.29 -20.17
C ALA A 233 41.06 35.37 -19.75
N ALA A 234 41.39 34.74 -18.61
CA ALA A 234 42.79 34.71 -18.13
C ALA A 234 43.71 33.92 -19.08
N THR A 235 43.19 32.81 -19.61
CA THR A 235 43.95 31.95 -20.57
C THR A 235 44.19 32.66 -21.91
N ASP A 236 43.19 33.39 -22.40
CA ASP A 236 43.34 34.23 -23.61
C ASP A 236 44.38 35.34 -23.40
N GLN A 237 44.38 35.99 -22.23
CA GLN A 237 45.43 36.98 -21.88
C GLN A 237 46.81 36.35 -21.83
N LEU A 238 46.98 35.17 -21.24
CA LEU A 238 48.27 34.45 -21.20
C LEU A 238 48.76 34.09 -22.62
N ALA A 239 47.87 33.62 -23.49
CA ALA A 239 48.22 33.35 -24.89
C ALA A 239 48.65 34.63 -25.60
N ASN A 240 47.91 35.73 -25.44
CA ASN A 240 48.27 37.02 -26.00
C ASN A 240 49.62 37.56 -25.47
N HIS A 241 49.92 37.36 -24.18
CA HIS A 241 51.22 37.73 -23.63
C HIS A 241 52.36 36.87 -24.17
N ALA A 242 52.15 35.58 -24.34
CA ALA A 242 53.14 34.68 -24.95
C ALA A 242 53.42 35.05 -26.38
N ASP A 243 52.42 35.37 -27.19
CA ASP A 243 52.57 35.84 -28.56
C ASP A 243 53.31 37.19 -28.64
N HIS A 244 52.98 38.13 -27.74
CA HIS A 244 53.68 39.41 -27.67
C HIS A 244 55.16 39.24 -27.33
N LEU A 245 55.48 38.40 -26.30
CA LEU A 245 56.88 38.08 -25.97
C LEU A 245 57.61 37.44 -27.11
N THR A 246 56.98 36.48 -27.82
CA THR A 246 57.52 35.84 -29.03
C THR A 246 57.83 36.89 -30.10
N GLY A 247 56.92 37.86 -30.33
CA GLY A 247 57.12 38.98 -31.27
C GLY A 247 58.28 39.91 -30.89
N LEU A 248 58.38 40.25 -29.60
CA LEU A 248 59.48 41.11 -29.12
C LEU A 248 60.89 40.46 -29.29
N VAL A 249 60.99 39.14 -29.07
CA VAL A 249 62.27 38.44 -29.20
C VAL A 249 62.58 38.01 -30.65
N ALA A 250 61.63 38.03 -31.57
CA ALA A 250 61.78 37.71 -32.97
C ALA A 250 62.72 38.68 -33.69
N VAL A 251 62.81 39.96 -33.19
CA VAL A 251 63.74 40.96 -33.72
C VAL A 251 65.21 40.58 -33.52
N PHE A 252 65.46 39.77 -32.48
CA PHE A 252 66.82 39.31 -32.18
C PHE A 252 67.12 38.01 -32.93
N ASN A 253 67.89 38.11 -34.02
CA ASN A 253 68.27 36.99 -34.86
C ASN A 253 69.31 36.08 -34.14
N VAL A 254 68.80 35.14 -33.33
CA VAL A 254 69.60 34.10 -32.68
C VAL A 254 69.70 32.91 -33.61
N LYS A 255 70.78 32.81 -34.40
CA LYS A 255 71.07 31.61 -35.16
C LYS A 255 71.25 30.45 -34.20
N GLU A 256 70.44 29.44 -34.33
CA GLU A 256 70.63 28.16 -33.64
C GLU A 256 72.01 27.60 -34.05
N HIS A 257 72.91 27.52 -33.04
CA HIS A 257 74.15 26.77 -33.20
C HIS A 257 73.80 25.28 -33.02
N VAL A 258 73.45 24.63 -34.10
CA VAL A 258 73.39 23.17 -34.13
C VAL A 258 74.85 22.74 -33.99
N GLU A 259 75.28 22.41 -32.74
CA GLU A 259 76.53 21.64 -32.59
C GLU A 259 76.32 20.27 -33.27
N ALA A 260 76.91 20.19 -34.45
CA ALA A 260 77.17 18.94 -35.13
C ALA A 260 78.15 18.14 -34.24
N VAL A 261 77.61 17.20 -33.50
CA VAL A 261 78.42 16.12 -32.93
C VAL A 261 78.86 15.25 -34.10
N THR A 262 80.03 15.72 -34.73
CA THR A 262 80.71 14.98 -35.75
C THR A 262 81.44 13.81 -35.11
N GLU A 263 81.13 12.63 -35.62
CA GLU A 263 81.93 11.41 -35.59
C GLU A 263 83.42 11.60 -35.25
N VAL A 264 83.82 11.15 -34.06
CA VAL A 264 85.21 10.70 -33.82
C VAL A 264 85.15 9.29 -33.26
N GLY A 265 85.47 8.32 -34.07
CA GLY A 265 85.51 6.95 -33.60
C GLY A 265 85.68 5.87 -34.68
N ARG A 266 86.36 6.20 -35.75
CA ARG A 266 86.99 5.18 -36.64
C ARG A 266 88.46 5.13 -36.39
N SER A 267 88.97 4.19 -35.77
CA SER A 267 90.18 3.46 -36.02
C SER A 267 90.61 2.64 -34.82
N GLN A 268 90.49 1.38 -34.89
CA GLN A 268 91.58 0.42 -34.79
C GLN A 268 91.09 -1.02 -34.93
N ALA A 269 91.21 -1.52 -36.09
CA ALA A 269 91.19 -2.94 -36.34
C ALA A 269 92.58 -3.46 -35.90
N VAL A 270 92.64 -4.43 -35.06
CA VAL A 270 93.83 -5.30 -34.83
C VAL A 270 93.45 -6.73 -35.30
N PRO A 271 94.20 -7.33 -36.23
CA PRO A 271 93.96 -8.70 -36.60
C PRO A 271 94.71 -9.62 -35.62
N VAL A 272 94.08 -10.63 -35.09
CA VAL A 272 94.79 -11.78 -34.58
C VAL A 272 94.31 -12.98 -35.30
N GLY A 273 95.25 -13.63 -35.97
CA GLY A 273 95.12 -14.90 -36.63
C GLY A 273 95.26 -16.07 -35.65
N THR A 274 94.82 -17.12 -36.06
CA THR A 274 94.99 -18.55 -36.14
C THR A 274 93.69 -19.28 -35.87
#